data_7475e774894d8f71ca9f3d73114df355
#
_entry.id   7475e774894d8f71ca9f3d73114df355
#
_cell.length_a   1.000
_cell.length_b   1.000
_cell.length_c   1.000
_cell.angle_alpha   90.00
_cell.angle_beta   90.00
_cell.angle_gamma   90.00
#
_symmetry.space_group_name_H-M   'P 1'
#
loop_
_entity.id
_entity.type
_entity.pdbx_description
1 polymer ?
#
loop_
_entity_poly.entity_id
_entity_poly.type
_entity_poly.pdbx_seq_one_letter_code
_entity_poly.pdbx_strand_id
1 'polypeptide(L)'
;MIRILTHTGVVDVTDDHSLIKLNGEEISPKDVSLGTELLHNKLPVSNNSCEITLDEAKIMGFFFGDGSCGNYNCPSGKKSSWALNNASLEIINKYLELCKKVYSEYEWVVMNTLNTSHVYKISPRNNSYGSISLFTKYYRNLMYSNKNKVIPSSIINGKKEIKEAFFEGLYDADGDKDENGYVRIDQKSQISTSNICLLAQSIGYLTSINTRNDKPDIYRITMTKLSQRKNPFAIKKMKEIQYSGYVYDLTTENHHFAAGIGNIIVHNTDSVFYTFNLQTPDGKPIRGKDALEITIELATEAGQIAARFLKAPHDFEYEKTFMPFCLLSKKRYVGMLYETDPNKCKRKEMGIVLKRRDNAPIVKDVYGGIIDILMKKQNIPDAVQFLKNCLQNIVDEKYPIEKLIITKSLRSGYKNPKSIAHKVLADRITARDPGNKPSSGDRIPFAYIAVPGKKVLQGEKIETPSFIAENKLKIDYSFYITNQIMKPVQQLFALVLEKIWQFQNKRPKLLKYKKDVQLLKVKYIDDEDKFEEKLEQFRCKEIKALLFDEYLRETNNEKLGNQSLTKFFIKK
;
A
#
# COMPACT_ATOMS: atom_id res chain seq x y z
N MET A 1 8.74 7.53 -1.06
CA MET A 1 7.32 7.45 -0.67
C MET A 1 6.42 7.65 -1.88
N ILE A 2 5.22 7.12 -1.84
CA ILE A 2 4.23 7.23 -2.92
C ILE A 2 3.07 8.07 -2.42
N ARG A 3 2.81 9.19 -3.12
CA ARG A 3 1.62 10.02 -2.90
C ARG A 3 0.48 9.50 -3.76
N ILE A 4 -0.64 9.16 -3.12
CA ILE A 4 -1.83 8.62 -3.76
C ILE A 4 -2.97 9.63 -3.57
N LEU A 5 -3.56 10.07 -4.68
CA LEU A 5 -4.72 10.94 -4.70
C LEU A 5 -5.94 10.19 -5.20
N THR A 6 -6.98 10.12 -4.37
CA THR A 6 -8.35 9.82 -4.81
C THR A 6 -9.07 11.12 -5.21
N HIS A 7 -10.34 11.07 -5.56
CA HIS A 7 -11.09 12.32 -5.80
C HIS A 7 -11.33 13.11 -4.52
N THR A 8 -11.38 12.46 -3.35
CA THR A 8 -11.71 13.09 -2.06
C THR A 8 -10.60 12.99 -1.02
N GLY A 9 -9.45 12.40 -1.37
CA GLY A 9 -8.39 12.19 -0.39
C GLY A 9 -6.98 12.19 -0.97
N VAL A 10 -6.01 12.36 -0.07
CA VAL A 10 -4.57 12.26 -0.34
C VAL A 10 -3.89 11.54 0.81
N VAL A 11 -3.10 10.54 0.50
CA VAL A 11 -2.24 9.87 1.48
C VAL A 11 -0.83 9.68 0.92
N ASP A 12 0.16 9.90 1.77
CA ASP A 12 1.58 9.65 1.48
C ASP A 12 2.01 8.43 2.28
N VAL A 13 2.39 7.36 1.60
CA VAL A 13 2.77 6.08 2.21
C VAL A 13 4.13 5.63 1.72
N THR A 14 4.81 4.78 2.49
CA THR A 14 5.97 4.04 2.00
C THR A 14 5.51 3.03 0.94
N ASP A 15 6.40 2.56 0.13
CA ASP A 15 6.09 1.64 -0.97
C ASP A 15 5.63 0.25 -0.51
N ASP A 16 5.82 -0.07 0.76
CA ASP A 16 5.45 -1.32 1.42
C ASP A 16 4.28 -1.19 2.41
N HIS A 17 3.80 0.04 2.69
CA HIS A 17 2.67 0.27 3.59
C HIS A 17 1.33 -0.04 2.91
N SER A 18 0.61 -1.05 3.38
CA SER A 18 -0.63 -1.50 2.74
C SER A 18 -1.76 -0.48 2.83
N LEU A 19 -2.51 -0.39 1.74
CA LEU A 19 -3.77 0.34 1.62
C LEU A 19 -4.93 -0.64 1.64
N ILE A 20 -6.10 -0.18 2.02
CA ILE A 20 -7.32 -0.99 2.01
C ILE A 20 -8.21 -0.55 0.85
N LYS A 21 -8.60 -1.50 0.00
CA LYS A 21 -9.59 -1.27 -1.04
C LYS A 21 -10.99 -1.15 -0.45
N LEU A 22 -11.93 -0.58 -1.22
CA LEU A 22 -13.33 -0.45 -0.83
C LEU A 22 -14.00 -1.80 -0.46
N ASN A 23 -13.52 -2.91 -1.00
CA ASN A 23 -13.98 -4.28 -0.70
C ASN A 23 -13.29 -4.92 0.52
N GLY A 24 -12.48 -4.17 1.28
CA GLY A 24 -11.77 -4.64 2.46
C GLY A 24 -10.47 -5.41 2.18
N GLU A 25 -10.07 -5.60 0.91
CA GLU A 25 -8.81 -6.28 0.58
C GLU A 25 -7.62 -5.33 0.72
N GLU A 26 -6.52 -5.84 1.29
CA GLU A 26 -5.24 -5.13 1.31
C GLU A 26 -4.62 -5.06 -0.09
N ILE A 27 -3.97 -3.96 -0.39
CA ILE A 27 -3.21 -3.76 -1.62
C ILE A 27 -1.94 -2.96 -1.35
N SER A 28 -0.81 -3.42 -1.90
CA SER A 28 0.44 -2.65 -1.86
C SER A 28 0.33 -1.39 -2.72
N PRO A 29 0.92 -0.26 -2.29
CA PRO A 29 1.01 0.94 -3.11
C PRO A 29 1.64 0.74 -4.50
N LYS A 30 2.52 -0.26 -4.65
CA LYS A 30 3.12 -0.65 -5.94
C LYS A 30 2.14 -1.34 -6.89
N ASP A 31 1.12 -1.99 -6.34
CA ASP A 31 0.16 -2.80 -7.11
C ASP A 31 -1.13 -2.03 -7.43
N VAL A 32 -1.32 -0.83 -6.89
CA VAL A 32 -2.49 0.01 -7.21
C VAL A 32 -2.36 0.62 -8.61
N SER A 33 -3.51 0.93 -9.20
CA SER A 33 -3.60 1.58 -10.51
C SER A 33 -4.65 2.70 -10.47
N LEU A 34 -4.62 3.58 -11.48
CA LEU A 34 -5.67 4.59 -11.64
C LEU A 34 -7.04 3.92 -11.73
N GLY A 35 -8.02 4.43 -10.98
CA GLY A 35 -9.35 3.86 -10.87
C GLY A 35 -9.51 2.79 -9.79
N THR A 36 -8.44 2.35 -9.10
CA THR A 36 -8.56 1.50 -7.90
C THR A 36 -9.32 2.29 -6.82
N GLU A 37 -10.33 1.68 -6.23
CA GLU A 37 -11.15 2.29 -5.18
C GLU A 37 -10.58 1.94 -3.80
N LEU A 38 -10.27 2.98 -3.01
CA LEU A 38 -9.75 2.84 -1.65
C LEU A 38 -10.85 3.06 -0.62
N LEU A 39 -10.73 2.41 0.52
CA LEU A 39 -11.63 2.59 1.65
C LEU A 39 -11.32 3.92 2.35
N HIS A 40 -12.34 4.72 2.57
CA HIS A 40 -12.29 5.95 3.35
C HIS A 40 -13.16 5.82 4.59
N ASN A 41 -12.70 6.35 5.72
CA ASN A 41 -13.51 6.45 6.92
C ASN A 41 -14.34 7.73 6.91
N LYS A 42 -15.61 7.60 7.26
CA LYS A 42 -16.49 8.75 7.46
C LYS A 42 -16.58 9.04 8.96
N LEU A 43 -15.99 10.14 9.38
CA LEU A 43 -16.01 10.52 10.78
C LEU A 43 -17.42 10.92 11.22
N PRO A 44 -17.80 10.63 12.47
CA PRO A 44 -19.06 11.09 13.04
C PRO A 44 -19.05 12.61 13.18
N VAL A 45 -20.20 13.23 12.99
CA VAL A 45 -20.39 14.67 13.20
C VAL A 45 -20.75 14.91 14.66
N SER A 46 -19.86 15.61 15.39
CA SER A 46 -20.11 16.04 16.75
C SER A 46 -20.88 17.37 16.78
N ASN A 47 -21.69 17.58 17.81
CA ASN A 47 -22.47 18.81 18.06
C ASN A 47 -22.40 19.21 19.54
N ASN A 48 -21.20 19.33 20.07
CA ASN A 48 -20.98 19.69 21.46
C ASN A 48 -21.20 21.18 21.70
N SER A 49 -21.68 21.56 22.86
CA SER A 49 -21.67 22.98 23.27
C SER A 49 -20.21 23.40 23.56
N CYS A 50 -19.88 24.62 23.15
CA CYS A 50 -18.58 25.23 23.45
C CYS A 50 -18.81 26.69 23.87
N GLU A 51 -17.84 27.28 24.55
CA GLU A 51 -17.87 28.66 25.03
C GLU A 51 -17.64 29.70 23.91
N ILE A 52 -17.21 29.24 22.71
CA ILE A 52 -16.90 30.10 21.58
C ILE A 52 -18.19 30.68 20.99
N THR A 53 -18.24 31.99 20.85
CA THR A 53 -19.37 32.71 20.20
C THR A 53 -19.30 32.62 18.68
N LEU A 54 -20.40 32.91 17.99
CA LEU A 54 -20.46 32.95 16.52
C LEU A 54 -19.47 33.97 15.93
N ASP A 55 -19.40 35.14 16.53
CA ASP A 55 -18.52 36.24 16.09
C ASP A 55 -17.04 35.86 16.30
N GLU A 56 -16.71 35.21 17.42
CA GLU A 56 -15.36 34.70 17.69
C GLU A 56 -14.98 33.59 16.72
N ALA A 57 -15.88 32.64 16.47
CA ALA A 57 -15.66 31.58 15.48
C ALA A 57 -15.38 32.14 14.09
N LYS A 58 -16.10 33.22 13.71
CA LYS A 58 -15.91 33.91 12.44
C LYS A 58 -14.55 34.59 12.34
N ILE A 59 -14.11 35.29 13.41
CA ILE A 59 -12.75 35.86 13.50
C ILE A 59 -11.68 34.76 13.38
N MET A 60 -11.87 33.65 14.08
CA MET A 60 -10.94 32.50 14.01
C MET A 60 -10.89 31.90 12.61
N GLY A 61 -12.01 31.80 11.91
CA GLY A 61 -12.08 31.34 10.53
C GLY A 61 -11.31 32.26 9.59
N PHE A 62 -11.50 33.58 9.69
CA PHE A 62 -10.73 34.55 8.93
C PHE A 62 -9.23 34.48 9.26
N PHE A 63 -8.89 34.35 10.54
CA PHE A 63 -7.50 34.17 10.98
C PHE A 63 -6.89 32.89 10.39
N PHE A 64 -7.65 31.82 10.25
CA PHE A 64 -7.16 30.57 9.66
C PHE A 64 -6.72 30.78 8.20
N GLY A 65 -7.44 31.56 7.41
CA GLY A 65 -7.02 31.98 6.06
C GLY A 65 -5.87 33.01 6.16
N ASP A 66 -6.24 34.25 6.31
CA ASP A 66 -5.39 35.45 6.18
C ASP A 66 -4.81 35.97 7.50
N GLY A 67 -4.94 35.27 8.60
CA GLY A 67 -4.36 35.66 9.88
C GLY A 67 -2.90 35.31 10.04
N SER A 68 -2.20 36.07 10.88
CA SER A 68 -0.83 35.79 11.29
C SER A 68 -0.59 36.16 12.74
N CYS A 69 0.16 35.31 13.48
CA CYS A 69 0.63 35.67 14.82
C CYS A 69 1.97 34.98 15.12
N GLY A 70 2.77 35.65 15.94
CA GLY A 70 4.06 35.13 16.35
C GLY A 70 4.90 36.09 17.16
N ASN A 71 6.07 35.61 17.57
CA ASN A 71 7.09 36.40 18.24
C ASN A 71 8.25 36.63 17.28
N TYR A 72 8.78 37.83 17.26
CA TYR A 72 9.94 38.19 16.45
C TYR A 72 10.94 39.04 17.24
N ASN A 73 12.21 38.93 16.89
CA ASN A 73 13.27 39.70 17.53
C ASN A 73 13.43 41.04 16.82
N CYS A 74 13.41 42.12 17.59
CA CYS A 74 13.68 43.48 17.14
C CYS A 74 14.90 44.02 17.87
N PRO A 75 15.57 45.13 17.39
CA PRO A 75 16.63 45.78 18.13
C PRO A 75 16.20 46.19 19.56
N SER A 76 14.89 46.49 19.76
CA SER A 76 14.30 46.85 21.05
C SER A 76 13.83 45.63 21.88
N GLY A 77 14.24 44.40 21.53
CA GLY A 77 13.84 43.17 22.24
C GLY A 77 12.82 42.33 21.49
N LYS A 78 12.31 41.28 22.19
CA LYS A 78 11.32 40.35 21.63
C LYS A 78 9.94 40.99 21.63
N LYS A 79 9.29 41.05 20.46
CA LYS A 79 7.93 41.58 20.29
C LYS A 79 6.97 40.49 19.82
N SER A 80 5.73 40.58 20.28
CA SER A 80 4.62 39.72 19.86
C SER A 80 3.75 40.48 18.85
N SER A 81 3.18 39.77 17.88
CA SER A 81 2.24 40.30 16.92
C SER A 81 1.11 39.34 16.66
N TRP A 82 -0.04 39.89 16.40
CA TRP A 82 -1.23 39.22 15.89
C TRP A 82 -1.88 40.15 14.85
N ALA A 83 -2.37 39.56 13.75
CA ALA A 83 -3.02 40.37 12.72
C ALA A 83 -3.98 39.54 11.86
N LEU A 84 -5.00 40.21 11.32
CA LEU A 84 -5.76 39.80 10.15
C LEU A 84 -5.33 40.68 8.96
N ASN A 85 -5.22 40.08 7.77
CA ASN A 85 -4.73 40.74 6.57
C ASN A 85 -5.72 40.52 5.43
N ASN A 86 -6.03 41.52 4.62
CA ASN A 86 -6.80 41.38 3.38
C ASN A 86 -6.57 42.58 2.45
N ALA A 87 -6.70 42.36 1.14
CA ALA A 87 -6.60 43.42 0.15
C ALA A 87 -7.87 44.33 0.11
N SER A 88 -9.02 43.81 0.55
CA SER A 88 -10.29 44.55 0.59
C SER A 88 -10.44 45.33 1.88
N LEU A 89 -10.55 46.65 1.77
CA LEU A 89 -10.83 47.51 2.92
C LEU A 89 -12.23 47.27 3.50
N GLU A 90 -13.20 46.88 2.68
CA GLU A 90 -14.56 46.56 3.12
C GLU A 90 -14.54 45.33 4.06
N ILE A 91 -13.86 44.26 3.67
CA ILE A 91 -13.70 43.06 4.48
C ILE A 91 -12.95 43.41 5.78
N ILE A 92 -11.88 44.19 5.70
CA ILE A 92 -11.12 44.63 6.87
C ILE A 92 -11.98 45.40 7.85
N ASN A 93 -12.80 46.32 7.38
CA ASN A 93 -13.69 47.09 8.26
C ASN A 93 -14.75 46.20 8.93
N LYS A 94 -15.32 45.23 8.20
CA LYS A 94 -16.24 44.22 8.76
C LYS A 94 -15.59 43.48 9.95
N TYR A 95 -14.36 42.98 9.76
CA TYR A 95 -13.65 42.25 10.81
C TYR A 95 -13.08 43.14 11.92
N LEU A 96 -12.81 44.41 11.64
CA LEU A 96 -12.46 45.39 12.66
C LEU A 96 -13.59 45.54 13.68
N GLU A 97 -14.84 45.72 13.23
CA GLU A 97 -16.01 45.85 14.12
C GLU A 97 -16.25 44.53 14.91
N LEU A 98 -16.08 43.37 14.30
CA LEU A 98 -16.15 42.10 15.01
C LEU A 98 -15.07 42.01 16.10
N CYS A 99 -13.82 42.36 15.79
CA CYS A 99 -12.74 42.36 16.76
C CYS A 99 -12.99 43.30 17.94
N LYS A 100 -13.51 44.52 17.69
CA LYS A 100 -13.89 45.48 18.74
C LYS A 100 -14.98 44.91 19.64
N LYS A 101 -15.96 44.20 19.06
CA LYS A 101 -17.07 43.60 19.80
C LYS A 101 -16.64 42.42 20.68
N VAL A 102 -15.84 41.50 20.10
CA VAL A 102 -15.45 40.23 20.77
C VAL A 102 -14.31 40.45 21.76
N TYR A 103 -13.33 41.26 21.40
CA TYR A 103 -12.10 41.49 22.19
C TYR A 103 -12.03 42.97 22.58
N SER A 104 -13.01 43.43 23.32
CA SER A 104 -13.20 44.84 23.70
C SER A 104 -12.12 45.40 24.63
N GLU A 105 -11.31 44.52 25.25
CA GLU A 105 -10.17 44.86 26.09
C GLU A 105 -8.97 45.41 25.31
N TYR A 106 -8.98 45.27 23.97
CA TYR A 106 -7.90 45.75 23.10
C TYR A 106 -8.34 46.97 22.28
N GLU A 107 -7.42 47.91 22.08
CA GLU A 107 -7.56 48.96 21.07
C GLU A 107 -7.16 48.38 19.70
N TRP A 108 -8.08 48.41 18.73
CA TRP A 108 -7.91 47.87 17.40
C TRP A 108 -7.57 48.93 16.38
N VAL A 109 -6.52 48.72 15.59
CA VAL A 109 -6.08 49.66 14.55
C VAL A 109 -5.97 48.96 13.20
N VAL A 110 -6.34 49.73 12.16
CA VAL A 110 -6.10 49.35 10.77
C VAL A 110 -4.85 50.05 10.27
N MET A 111 -3.91 49.29 9.75
CA MET A 111 -2.71 49.78 9.09
C MET A 111 -2.83 49.56 7.58
N ASN A 112 -2.60 50.64 6.81
CA ASN A 112 -2.47 50.53 5.36
C ASN A 112 -1.04 50.10 5.03
N THR A 113 -0.87 48.87 4.55
CA THR A 113 0.42 48.29 4.12
C THR A 113 0.41 47.91 2.64
N LEU A 114 -0.46 48.51 1.84
CA LEU A 114 -0.59 48.23 0.40
C LEU A 114 0.75 48.39 -0.36
N ASN A 115 1.54 49.42 0.00
CA ASN A 115 2.81 49.70 -0.66
C ASN A 115 3.91 48.66 -0.34
N THR A 116 3.79 47.88 0.75
CA THR A 116 4.83 46.93 1.20
C THR A 116 4.40 45.47 1.12
N SER A 117 3.14 45.19 1.40
CA SER A 117 2.60 43.84 1.46
C SER A 117 1.30 43.61 0.70
N HIS A 118 0.83 44.65 -0.02
CA HIS A 118 -0.40 44.61 -0.85
C HIS A 118 -1.69 44.30 -0.08
N VAL A 119 -1.71 44.58 1.23
CA VAL A 119 -2.88 44.34 2.09
C VAL A 119 -3.08 45.44 3.11
N TYR A 120 -4.33 45.56 3.61
CA TYR A 120 -4.63 46.22 4.88
C TYR A 120 -4.45 45.21 6.01
N LYS A 121 -4.14 45.71 7.21
CA LYS A 121 -3.84 44.89 8.36
C LYS A 121 -4.57 45.38 9.60
N ILE A 122 -5.36 44.51 10.27
CA ILE A 122 -5.93 44.76 11.60
C ILE A 122 -4.94 44.21 12.63
N SER A 123 -4.61 44.99 13.64
CA SER A 123 -3.79 44.55 14.77
C SER A 123 -4.29 45.14 16.09
N PRO A 124 -4.19 44.39 17.21
CA PRO A 124 -4.48 44.93 18.52
C PRO A 124 -3.37 45.85 19.00
N ARG A 125 -3.75 46.92 19.69
CA ARG A 125 -2.88 47.72 20.53
C ARG A 125 -3.41 47.70 21.95
N ASN A 126 -2.54 47.71 22.91
CA ASN A 126 -2.90 47.83 24.30
C ASN A 126 -1.92 48.75 25.03
N ASN A 127 -2.41 49.54 25.95
CA ASN A 127 -1.62 50.44 26.78
C ASN A 127 -0.92 49.70 27.94
N SER A 128 -1.33 48.44 28.24
CA SER A 128 -0.69 47.60 29.24
C SER A 128 0.36 46.65 28.62
N TYR A 129 1.55 46.65 29.21
CA TYR A 129 2.66 45.76 28.79
C TYR A 129 2.28 44.27 28.96
N GLY A 130 2.42 43.46 27.92
CA GLY A 130 2.26 42.01 27.97
C GLY A 130 0.92 41.42 27.53
N SER A 131 -0.16 42.19 27.40
CA SER A 131 -1.46 41.67 26.99
C SER A 131 -1.46 41.14 25.54
N ILE A 132 -0.80 41.84 24.58
CA ILE A 132 -0.66 41.36 23.20
C ILE A 132 0.15 40.06 23.16
N SER A 133 1.14 39.89 24.04
CA SER A 133 1.90 38.67 24.17
C SER A 133 1.02 37.50 24.63
N LEU A 134 0.13 37.69 25.58
CA LEU A 134 -0.81 36.67 26.02
C LEU A 134 -1.82 36.32 24.93
N PHE A 135 -2.36 37.31 24.22
CA PHE A 135 -3.26 37.11 23.10
C PHE A 135 -2.58 36.32 21.96
N THR A 136 -1.35 36.68 21.61
CA THR A 136 -0.55 35.96 20.63
C THR A 136 -0.30 34.51 21.06
N LYS A 137 0.02 34.29 22.35
CA LYS A 137 0.23 32.96 22.91
C LYS A 137 -1.05 32.12 22.85
N TYR A 138 -2.20 32.71 23.18
CA TYR A 138 -3.50 32.05 23.11
C TYR A 138 -3.78 31.55 21.67
N TYR A 139 -3.71 32.43 20.66
CA TYR A 139 -3.91 32.04 19.26
C TYR A 139 -2.86 31.03 18.77
N ARG A 140 -1.61 31.16 19.18
CA ARG A 140 -0.56 30.18 18.83
C ARG A 140 -0.87 28.79 19.34
N ASN A 141 -1.31 28.68 20.58
CA ASN A 141 -1.65 27.40 21.20
C ASN A 141 -2.92 26.79 20.59
N LEU A 142 -3.90 27.64 20.24
CA LEU A 142 -5.21 27.22 19.76
C LEU A 142 -5.21 26.88 18.26
N MET A 143 -4.54 27.69 17.45
CA MET A 143 -4.64 27.69 15.99
C MET A 143 -3.44 27.10 15.28
N TYR A 144 -2.42 26.60 15.99
CA TYR A 144 -1.22 26.06 15.36
C TYR A 144 -0.80 24.72 15.98
N SER A 145 -0.41 23.77 15.09
CA SER A 145 0.27 22.54 15.44
C SER A 145 1.46 22.35 14.48
N ASN A 146 2.67 22.14 15.00
CA ASN A 146 3.89 21.97 14.20
C ASN A 146 4.05 22.99 13.07
N LYS A 147 3.87 24.27 13.37
CA LYS A 147 3.92 25.42 12.42
C LYS A 147 2.77 25.47 11.40
N ASN A 148 1.88 24.48 11.37
CA ASN A 148 0.70 24.49 10.51
C ASN A 148 -0.50 25.08 11.25
N LYS A 149 -1.37 25.80 10.54
CA LYS A 149 -2.65 26.24 11.10
C LYS A 149 -3.58 25.03 11.23
N VAL A 150 -4.27 24.94 12.37
CA VAL A 150 -5.27 23.92 12.67
C VAL A 150 -6.58 24.56 13.11
N ILE A 151 -7.70 23.91 12.81
CA ILE A 151 -8.99 24.34 13.34
C ILE A 151 -9.11 23.80 14.77
N PRO A 152 -9.44 24.65 15.75
CA PRO A 152 -9.59 24.21 17.14
C PRO A 152 -10.59 23.06 17.29
N SER A 153 -10.29 22.12 18.16
CA SER A 153 -11.17 20.97 18.44
C SER A 153 -12.56 21.42 18.95
N SER A 154 -12.65 22.53 19.67
CA SER A 154 -13.90 23.16 20.10
C SER A 154 -14.78 23.59 18.92
N ILE A 155 -14.19 24.03 17.81
CA ILE A 155 -14.92 24.35 16.57
C ILE A 155 -15.31 23.05 15.83
N ILE A 156 -14.35 22.15 15.58
CA ILE A 156 -14.60 20.88 14.84
C ILE A 156 -15.70 20.04 15.51
N ASN A 157 -15.69 19.99 16.84
CA ASN A 157 -16.68 19.25 17.62
C ASN A 157 -17.88 20.09 18.06
N GLY A 158 -17.88 21.38 17.75
CA GLY A 158 -18.90 22.34 18.14
C GLY A 158 -20.24 22.15 17.41
N LYS A 159 -21.22 22.97 17.79
CA LYS A 159 -22.53 23.04 17.11
C LYS A 159 -22.37 23.47 15.65
N LYS A 160 -23.36 23.11 14.83
CA LYS A 160 -23.33 23.38 13.38
C LYS A 160 -23.16 24.89 13.09
N GLU A 161 -23.84 25.73 13.84
CA GLU A 161 -23.80 27.19 13.67
C GLU A 161 -22.39 27.76 13.91
N ILE A 162 -21.66 27.24 14.89
CA ILE A 162 -20.27 27.61 15.18
C ILE A 162 -19.33 27.21 14.01
N LYS A 163 -19.52 25.99 13.47
CA LYS A 163 -18.77 25.52 12.30
C LYS A 163 -19.06 26.37 11.05
N GLU A 164 -20.32 26.71 10.84
CA GLU A 164 -20.76 27.58 9.72
C GLU A 164 -20.18 28.98 9.86
N ALA A 165 -20.18 29.57 11.06
CA ALA A 165 -19.56 30.87 11.33
C ALA A 165 -18.05 30.86 11.07
N PHE A 166 -17.35 29.81 11.51
CA PHE A 166 -15.92 29.63 11.20
C PHE A 166 -15.69 29.49 9.68
N PHE A 167 -16.51 28.70 9.01
CA PHE A 167 -16.39 28.50 7.57
C PHE A 167 -16.65 29.79 6.78
N GLU A 168 -17.62 30.62 7.22
CA GLU A 168 -17.87 31.93 6.65
C GLU A 168 -16.65 32.84 6.78
N GLY A 169 -16.01 32.87 7.95
CA GLY A 169 -14.79 33.63 8.16
C GLY A 169 -13.63 33.16 7.28
N LEU A 170 -13.46 31.86 7.14
CA LEU A 170 -12.46 31.29 6.26
C LEU A 170 -12.73 31.60 4.78
N TYR A 171 -14.00 31.57 4.37
CA TYR A 171 -14.41 31.93 3.02
C TYR A 171 -14.17 33.41 2.71
N ASP A 172 -14.46 34.32 3.66
CA ASP A 172 -14.17 35.74 3.53
C ASP A 172 -12.67 36.05 3.35
N ALA A 173 -11.80 35.19 3.91
CA ALA A 173 -10.34 35.34 3.79
C ALA A 173 -9.77 34.75 2.48
N ASP A 174 -9.98 33.45 2.25
CA ASP A 174 -9.31 32.66 1.20
C ASP A 174 -10.29 32.05 0.18
N GLY A 175 -11.60 32.27 0.35
CA GLY A 175 -12.61 31.64 -0.47
C GLY A 175 -12.76 32.27 -1.86
N ASP A 176 -12.90 31.43 -2.88
CA ASP A 176 -13.21 31.82 -4.25
C ASP A 176 -14.35 30.95 -4.79
N LYS A 177 -15.08 31.44 -5.79
CA LYS A 177 -16.08 30.65 -6.53
C LYS A 177 -15.62 30.49 -7.96
N ASP A 178 -15.74 29.26 -8.46
CA ASP A 178 -15.52 29.03 -9.88
C ASP A 178 -16.77 29.43 -10.70
N GLU A 179 -16.64 29.34 -12.03
CA GLU A 179 -17.71 29.68 -12.98
C GLU A 179 -19.00 28.87 -12.76
N ASN A 180 -18.91 27.71 -12.11
CA ASN A 180 -20.05 26.84 -11.77
C ASN A 180 -20.58 27.06 -10.35
N GLY A 181 -20.06 28.08 -9.61
CA GLY A 181 -20.45 28.39 -8.25
C GLY A 181 -19.89 27.45 -7.18
N TYR A 182 -18.94 26.57 -7.49
CA TYR A 182 -18.24 25.75 -6.50
C TYR A 182 -17.29 26.61 -5.67
N VAL A 183 -17.33 26.43 -4.35
CA VAL A 183 -16.39 27.10 -3.43
C VAL A 183 -15.02 26.44 -3.57
N ARG A 184 -13.97 27.24 -3.72
CA ARG A 184 -12.57 26.78 -3.80
C ARG A 184 -11.71 27.44 -2.73
N ILE A 185 -10.82 26.67 -2.14
CA ILE A 185 -9.78 27.15 -1.21
C ILE A 185 -8.49 26.44 -1.56
N ASP A 186 -7.38 27.16 -1.68
CA ASP A 186 -6.05 26.63 -1.91
C ASP A 186 -5.25 26.64 -0.60
N GLN A 187 -4.68 25.50 -0.22
CA GLN A 187 -3.92 25.33 1.03
C GLN A 187 -2.58 24.62 0.80
N LYS A 188 -1.52 25.10 1.47
CA LYS A 188 -0.18 24.49 1.34
C LYS A 188 0.02 23.27 2.23
N SER A 189 -0.58 23.23 3.41
CA SER A 189 -0.38 22.17 4.40
C SER A 189 -1.41 21.06 4.28
N GLN A 190 -0.97 19.78 4.30
CA GLN A 190 -1.91 18.64 4.39
C GLN A 190 -2.74 18.69 5.67
N ILE A 191 -2.15 19.08 6.80
CA ILE A 191 -2.86 19.19 8.09
C ILE A 191 -3.97 20.22 7.98
N SER A 192 -3.67 21.44 7.51
CA SER A 192 -4.65 22.49 7.33
C SER A 192 -5.74 22.09 6.32
N THR A 193 -5.35 21.46 5.22
CA THR A 193 -6.29 20.95 4.20
C THR A 193 -7.22 19.88 4.76
N SER A 194 -6.71 18.93 5.55
CA SER A 194 -7.53 17.91 6.20
C SER A 194 -8.55 18.53 7.15
N ASN A 195 -8.15 19.53 7.94
CA ASN A 195 -9.04 20.26 8.85
C ASN A 195 -10.17 20.98 8.08
N ILE A 196 -9.86 21.67 6.97
CA ILE A 196 -10.88 22.32 6.13
C ILE A 196 -11.86 21.29 5.56
N CYS A 197 -11.35 20.15 5.06
CA CYS A 197 -12.21 19.09 4.52
C CYS A 197 -13.15 18.52 5.60
N LEU A 198 -12.66 18.28 6.81
CA LEU A 198 -13.46 17.80 7.93
C LEU A 198 -14.54 18.81 8.32
N LEU A 199 -14.17 20.09 8.43
CA LEU A 199 -15.12 21.15 8.72
C LEU A 199 -16.22 21.24 7.65
N ALA A 200 -15.83 21.33 6.37
CA ALA A 200 -16.74 21.43 5.25
C ALA A 200 -17.70 20.23 5.17
N GLN A 201 -17.20 19.01 5.34
CA GLN A 201 -18.02 17.80 5.38
C GLN A 201 -19.00 17.80 6.55
N SER A 202 -18.60 18.30 7.73
CA SER A 202 -19.44 18.34 8.92
C SER A 202 -20.62 19.32 8.80
N ILE A 203 -20.56 20.30 7.88
CA ILE A 203 -21.64 21.26 7.56
C ILE A 203 -22.33 20.95 6.22
N GLY A 204 -22.10 19.74 5.68
CA GLY A 204 -22.85 19.20 4.55
C GLY A 204 -22.25 19.46 3.16
N TYR A 205 -21.00 19.90 3.05
CA TYR A 205 -20.33 19.99 1.75
C TYR A 205 -19.73 18.64 1.34
N LEU A 206 -19.78 18.34 0.06
CA LEU A 206 -18.98 17.35 -0.60
C LEU A 206 -17.65 17.99 -1.02
N THR A 207 -16.54 17.35 -0.71
CA THR A 207 -15.20 17.88 -0.97
C THR A 207 -14.51 17.11 -2.09
N SER A 208 -13.79 17.80 -2.95
CA SER A 208 -12.85 17.23 -3.92
C SER A 208 -11.49 17.88 -3.73
N ILE A 209 -10.42 17.09 -3.83
CA ILE A 209 -9.05 17.57 -3.61
C ILE A 209 -8.25 17.39 -4.88
N ASN A 210 -7.44 18.38 -5.24
CA ASN A 210 -6.50 18.29 -6.33
C ASN A 210 -5.16 18.94 -5.95
N THR A 211 -4.06 18.48 -6.57
CA THR A 211 -2.76 19.15 -6.48
C THR A 211 -2.54 19.97 -7.73
N ARG A 212 -2.02 21.18 -7.59
CA ARG A 212 -1.68 22.04 -8.73
C ARG A 212 -0.44 21.48 -9.43
N ASN A 213 -0.37 21.56 -10.76
CA ASN A 213 0.79 21.12 -11.53
C ASN A 213 1.96 22.10 -11.40
N ASP A 214 1.65 23.40 -11.36
CA ASP A 214 2.60 24.52 -11.19
C ASP A 214 3.13 24.64 -9.75
N LYS A 215 2.34 24.21 -8.76
CA LYS A 215 2.66 24.27 -7.33
C LYS A 215 2.23 22.95 -6.66
N PRO A 216 3.02 21.88 -6.75
CA PRO A 216 2.62 20.53 -6.29
C PRO A 216 2.38 20.41 -4.78
N ASP A 217 2.86 21.38 -3.99
CA ASP A 217 2.65 21.44 -2.54
C ASP A 217 1.38 22.21 -2.14
N ILE A 218 0.64 22.73 -3.11
CA ILE A 218 -0.64 23.38 -2.87
C ILE A 218 -1.79 22.42 -3.21
N TYR A 219 -2.64 22.21 -2.23
CA TYR A 219 -3.87 21.42 -2.33
C TYR A 219 -5.04 22.36 -2.62
N ARG A 220 -5.71 22.14 -3.75
CA ARG A 220 -6.97 22.82 -4.08
C ARG A 220 -8.12 21.99 -3.59
N ILE A 221 -8.90 22.54 -2.68
CA ILE A 221 -10.15 21.99 -2.17
C ILE A 221 -11.29 22.62 -2.96
N THR A 222 -12.10 21.79 -3.59
CA THR A 222 -13.36 22.23 -4.25
C THR A 222 -14.53 21.64 -3.47
N MET A 223 -15.48 22.49 -3.10
CA MET A 223 -16.59 22.15 -2.22
C MET A 223 -17.93 22.48 -2.87
N THR A 224 -18.90 21.56 -2.72
CA THR A 224 -20.26 21.73 -3.27
C THR A 224 -21.28 21.06 -2.36
N LYS A 225 -22.52 21.58 -2.36
CA LYS A 225 -23.69 20.94 -1.75
C LYS A 225 -24.52 20.14 -2.78
N LEU A 226 -24.09 20.15 -4.03
CA LEU A 226 -24.70 19.38 -5.13
C LEU A 226 -24.17 17.93 -5.16
N SER A 227 -24.55 17.16 -6.18
CA SER A 227 -24.09 15.78 -6.33
C SER A 227 -22.63 15.70 -6.77
N GLN A 228 -21.91 14.69 -6.28
CA GLN A 228 -20.55 14.38 -6.72
C GLN A 228 -20.59 13.56 -8.04
N ARG A 229 -19.98 14.12 -9.11
CA ARG A 229 -20.03 13.52 -10.45
C ARG A 229 -19.03 12.39 -10.67
N LYS A 230 -17.96 12.33 -9.86
CA LYS A 230 -16.87 11.34 -10.00
C LYS A 230 -16.85 10.43 -8.78
N ASN A 231 -16.40 9.19 -8.97
CA ASN A 231 -16.25 8.26 -7.85
C ASN A 231 -15.27 8.83 -6.80
N PRO A 232 -15.73 9.12 -5.57
CA PRO A 232 -14.92 9.76 -4.54
C PRO A 232 -13.71 8.93 -4.11
N PHE A 233 -13.82 7.61 -4.17
CA PHE A 233 -12.84 6.66 -3.66
C PHE A 233 -11.79 6.22 -4.70
N ALA A 234 -12.04 6.50 -5.99
CA ALA A 234 -11.17 6.09 -7.08
C ALA A 234 -9.87 6.90 -7.10
N ILE A 235 -8.75 6.21 -7.21
CA ILE A 235 -7.42 6.82 -7.41
C ILE A 235 -7.40 7.52 -8.76
N LYS A 236 -7.10 8.83 -8.75
CA LYS A 236 -6.99 9.65 -9.96
C LYS A 236 -5.56 10.02 -10.33
N LYS A 237 -4.64 10.03 -9.35
CA LYS A 237 -3.23 10.40 -9.56
C LYS A 237 -2.34 9.68 -8.56
N MET A 238 -1.17 9.27 -9.03
CA MET A 238 -0.10 8.72 -8.21
C MET A 238 1.20 9.43 -8.56
N LYS A 239 2.04 9.67 -7.57
CA LYS A 239 3.35 10.31 -7.76
C LYS A 239 4.34 9.80 -6.73
N GLU A 240 5.52 9.43 -7.17
CA GLU A 240 6.65 9.25 -6.26
C GLU A 240 7.10 10.61 -5.73
N ILE A 241 7.35 10.69 -4.43
CA ILE A 241 7.85 11.86 -3.74
C ILE A 241 9.13 11.50 -3.00
N GLN A 242 10.16 12.34 -3.15
CA GLN A 242 11.35 12.23 -2.34
C GLN A 242 11.04 12.71 -0.92
N TYR A 243 11.36 11.89 0.05
CA TYR A 243 11.15 12.20 1.46
C TYR A 243 12.35 11.71 2.28
N SER A 244 12.82 12.55 3.17
CA SER A 244 13.85 12.20 4.15
C SER A 244 13.36 12.66 5.52
N GLY A 245 13.08 11.72 6.41
CA GLY A 245 12.55 12.00 7.74
C GLY A 245 11.85 10.78 8.33
N TYR A 246 11.23 10.97 9.49
CA TYR A 246 10.49 9.93 10.17
C TYR A 246 9.16 9.67 9.46
N VAL A 247 8.81 8.39 9.33
CA VAL A 247 7.46 7.93 9.01
C VAL A 247 6.81 7.45 10.30
N TYR A 248 5.50 7.60 10.40
CA TYR A 248 4.74 7.27 11.60
C TYR A 248 3.70 6.21 11.25
N ASP A 249 3.52 5.28 12.16
CA ASP A 249 2.49 4.26 12.10
C ASP A 249 1.70 4.24 13.40
N LEU A 250 0.48 3.69 13.39
CA LEU A 250 -0.38 3.61 14.57
C LEU A 250 -0.79 2.16 14.78
N THR A 251 -0.54 1.64 15.97
CA THR A 251 -1.07 0.35 16.37
C THR A 251 -2.53 0.50 16.79
N THR A 252 -3.40 -0.29 16.15
CA THR A 252 -4.84 -0.33 16.41
C THR A 252 -5.29 -1.78 16.53
N GLU A 253 -6.37 -2.05 17.23
CA GLU A 253 -6.88 -3.40 17.47
C GLU A 253 -7.10 -4.22 16.19
N ASN A 254 -7.55 -3.57 15.13
CA ASN A 254 -7.82 -4.19 13.81
C ASN A 254 -6.73 -3.89 12.78
N HIS A 255 -5.59 -3.34 13.16
CA HIS A 255 -4.47 -2.95 12.30
C HIS A 255 -4.83 -1.93 11.20
N HIS A 256 -5.96 -1.23 11.32
CA HIS A 256 -6.41 -0.24 10.36
C HIS A 256 -6.56 1.13 11.02
N PHE A 257 -6.12 2.18 10.36
CA PHE A 257 -6.37 3.55 10.81
C PHE A 257 -6.57 4.50 9.63
N ALA A 258 -7.21 5.63 9.91
CA ALA A 258 -7.45 6.66 8.93
C ALA A 258 -6.24 7.59 8.82
N ALA A 259 -5.73 7.79 7.61
CA ALA A 259 -4.55 8.60 7.35
C ALA A 259 -4.80 9.64 6.25
N GLY A 260 -4.01 10.71 6.29
CA GLY A 260 -3.96 11.74 5.27
C GLY A 260 -5.23 12.59 5.18
N ILE A 261 -5.44 13.20 4.04
CA ILE A 261 -6.64 14.00 3.75
C ILE A 261 -7.75 13.05 3.29
N GLY A 262 -8.97 13.24 3.78
CA GLY A 262 -10.12 12.41 3.41
C GLY A 262 -10.17 11.05 4.10
N ASN A 263 -9.36 10.85 5.16
CA ASN A 263 -9.42 9.68 6.04
C ASN A 263 -9.32 8.35 5.28
N ILE A 264 -8.33 8.22 4.41
CA ILE A 264 -8.05 6.97 3.69
C ILE A 264 -7.60 5.93 4.69
N ILE A 265 -8.19 4.73 4.64
CA ILE A 265 -7.81 3.64 5.53
C ILE A 265 -6.53 2.99 5.02
N VAL A 266 -5.56 2.90 5.92
CA VAL A 266 -4.28 2.23 5.73
C VAL A 266 -4.15 1.09 6.74
N HIS A 267 -3.33 0.10 6.41
CA HIS A 267 -3.03 -1.02 7.29
C HIS A 267 -1.64 -0.81 7.89
N ASN A 268 -1.50 -0.93 9.19
CA ASN A 268 -0.21 -0.80 9.85
C ASN A 268 0.66 -2.05 9.69
N THR A 269 1.96 -1.90 9.93
CA THR A 269 2.92 -2.99 9.95
C THR A 269 3.60 -2.99 11.31
N ASP A 270 3.11 -3.85 12.22
CA ASP A 270 3.43 -3.79 13.65
C ASP A 270 4.49 -4.78 14.07
N SER A 271 4.93 -5.69 13.20
CA SER A 271 5.79 -6.79 13.57
C SER A 271 7.14 -6.76 12.89
N VAL A 272 8.18 -7.11 13.63
CA VAL A 272 9.53 -7.30 13.15
C VAL A 272 9.94 -8.77 13.33
N PHE A 273 10.69 -9.32 12.36
CA PHE A 273 11.29 -10.64 12.48
C PHE A 273 12.75 -10.50 12.87
N TYR A 274 13.17 -11.29 13.86
CA TYR A 274 14.56 -11.38 14.28
C TYR A 274 14.92 -12.81 14.68
N THR A 275 16.20 -13.11 14.77
CA THR A 275 16.73 -14.41 15.19
C THR A 275 17.83 -14.21 16.22
N PHE A 276 17.88 -15.07 17.23
CA PHE A 276 18.92 -15.03 18.26
C PHE A 276 20.23 -15.74 17.85
N ASN A 277 20.24 -16.46 16.73
CA ASN A 277 21.40 -17.26 16.27
C ASN A 277 21.97 -18.16 17.38
N LEU A 278 21.11 -18.91 18.06
CA LEU A 278 21.43 -19.71 19.23
C LEU A 278 22.58 -20.70 18.95
N GLN A 279 23.55 -20.70 19.86
CA GLN A 279 24.72 -21.59 19.80
C GLN A 279 25.02 -22.17 21.17
N THR A 280 25.59 -23.39 21.19
CA THR A 280 26.17 -23.95 22.41
C THR A 280 27.45 -23.20 22.79
N PRO A 281 27.99 -23.37 24.02
CA PRO A 281 29.27 -22.77 24.43
C PRO A 281 30.43 -23.09 23.48
N ASP A 282 30.38 -24.24 22.81
CA ASP A 282 31.37 -24.66 21.80
C ASP A 282 31.15 -24.07 20.41
N GLY A 283 30.20 -23.11 20.27
CA GLY A 283 29.89 -22.43 19.00
C GLY A 283 29.07 -23.27 18.01
N LYS A 284 28.50 -24.41 18.42
CA LYS A 284 27.63 -25.22 17.56
C LYS A 284 26.21 -24.67 17.54
N PRO A 285 25.57 -24.49 16.37
CA PRO A 285 24.19 -23.98 16.29
C PRO A 285 23.22 -24.93 16.98
N ILE A 286 22.40 -24.41 17.89
CA ILE A 286 21.27 -25.12 18.49
C ILE A 286 20.12 -25.08 17.48
N ARG A 287 19.48 -26.21 17.25
CA ARG A 287 18.41 -26.35 16.25
C ARG A 287 17.30 -27.26 16.76
N GLY A 288 16.17 -27.29 16.03
CA GLY A 288 15.06 -28.16 16.37
C GLY A 288 14.24 -27.65 17.56
N LYS A 289 13.67 -28.59 18.33
CA LYS A 289 12.76 -28.28 19.43
C LYS A 289 13.43 -27.46 20.53
N ASP A 290 14.67 -27.79 20.90
CA ASP A 290 15.41 -27.06 21.94
C ASP A 290 15.62 -25.59 21.55
N ALA A 291 15.97 -25.32 20.28
CA ALA A 291 16.07 -23.95 19.79
C ALA A 291 14.73 -23.21 19.83
N LEU A 292 13.62 -23.90 19.57
CA LEU A 292 12.28 -23.32 19.59
C LEU A 292 11.88 -22.90 21.01
N GLU A 293 12.07 -23.77 21.99
CA GLU A 293 11.76 -23.53 23.40
C GLU A 293 12.56 -22.33 23.93
N ILE A 294 13.89 -22.36 23.75
CA ILE A 294 14.78 -21.24 24.14
C ILE A 294 14.39 -19.93 23.41
N THR A 295 14.05 -20.01 22.12
CA THR A 295 13.65 -18.81 21.37
C THR A 295 12.36 -18.18 21.91
N ILE A 296 11.36 -18.98 22.29
CA ILE A 296 10.09 -18.48 22.84
C ILE A 296 10.35 -17.78 24.17
N GLU A 297 11.14 -18.37 25.07
CA GLU A 297 11.50 -17.77 26.35
C GLU A 297 12.28 -16.46 26.18
N LEU A 298 13.36 -16.49 25.40
CA LEU A 298 14.18 -15.30 25.15
C LEU A 298 13.40 -14.18 24.44
N ALA A 299 12.52 -14.51 23.50
CA ALA A 299 11.73 -13.52 22.78
C ALA A 299 10.69 -12.86 23.71
N THR A 300 10.11 -13.62 24.63
CA THR A 300 9.19 -13.09 25.66
C THR A 300 9.91 -12.13 26.61
N GLU A 301 11.10 -12.52 27.10
CA GLU A 301 11.91 -11.66 27.96
C GLU A 301 12.41 -10.41 27.22
N ALA A 302 12.91 -10.58 26.00
CA ALA A 302 13.37 -9.47 25.16
C ALA A 302 12.24 -8.47 24.87
N GLY A 303 11.01 -8.94 24.63
CA GLY A 303 9.83 -8.10 24.48
C GLY A 303 9.59 -7.25 25.72
N GLN A 304 9.57 -7.87 26.91
CA GLN A 304 9.38 -7.16 28.19
C GLN A 304 10.47 -6.13 28.46
N ILE A 305 11.72 -6.45 28.13
CA ILE A 305 12.85 -5.52 28.27
C ILE A 305 12.69 -4.35 27.29
N ALA A 306 12.41 -4.62 26.03
CA ALA A 306 12.24 -3.59 25.00
C ALA A 306 11.08 -2.64 25.31
N ALA A 307 9.95 -3.15 25.82
CA ALA A 307 8.80 -2.36 26.23
C ALA A 307 9.16 -1.27 27.26
N ARG A 308 10.11 -1.54 28.17
CA ARG A 308 10.57 -0.57 29.19
C ARG A 308 11.29 0.65 28.59
N PHE A 309 11.80 0.56 27.38
CA PHE A 309 12.46 1.66 26.67
C PHE A 309 11.48 2.47 25.82
N LEU A 310 10.24 1.99 25.64
CA LEU A 310 9.23 2.68 24.88
C LEU A 310 8.44 3.65 25.77
N LYS A 311 8.06 4.77 25.17
CA LYS A 311 7.22 5.77 25.86
C LYS A 311 5.74 5.40 25.67
N ALA A 312 5.00 5.33 26.79
CA ALA A 312 3.56 5.07 26.74
C ALA A 312 2.83 5.98 25.71
N PRO A 313 1.89 5.49 24.93
CA PRO A 313 1.24 4.17 25.03
C PRO A 313 1.91 3.05 24.21
N HIS A 314 3.13 3.23 23.74
CA HIS A 314 3.84 2.23 22.94
C HIS A 314 4.25 1.05 23.82
N ASP A 315 4.09 -0.15 23.27
CA ASP A 315 4.47 -1.42 23.89
C ASP A 315 5.18 -2.30 22.85
N PHE A 316 5.85 -3.35 23.32
CA PHE A 316 6.51 -4.33 22.47
C PHE A 316 6.41 -5.70 23.14
N GLU A 317 5.75 -6.64 22.48
CA GLU A 317 5.52 -7.96 23.01
C GLU A 317 5.92 -9.09 22.06
N TYR A 318 6.16 -10.26 22.61
CA TYR A 318 6.32 -11.47 21.83
C TYR A 318 4.98 -11.90 21.24
N GLU A 319 4.91 -12.03 19.92
CA GLU A 319 3.69 -12.48 19.23
C GLU A 319 3.75 -13.97 18.86
N LYS A 320 4.85 -14.39 18.22
CA LYS A 320 4.99 -15.75 17.70
C LYS A 320 6.41 -16.08 17.24
N THR A 321 6.72 -17.39 17.20
CA THR A 321 7.96 -17.92 16.62
C THR A 321 7.65 -18.77 15.38
N PHE A 322 8.51 -18.69 14.37
CA PHE A 322 8.45 -19.54 13.20
C PHE A 322 9.61 -20.51 13.13
N MET A 323 9.32 -21.81 12.99
CA MET A 323 10.32 -22.84 12.79
C MET A 323 9.73 -24.07 12.06
N PRO A 324 10.20 -24.38 10.83
CA PRO A 324 11.09 -23.56 9.99
C PRO A 324 10.39 -22.33 9.43
N PHE A 325 11.18 -21.37 8.93
CA PHE A 325 10.72 -20.15 8.29
C PHE A 325 11.39 -19.96 6.93
N CYS A 326 10.62 -19.59 5.94
CA CYS A 326 11.06 -19.30 4.58
C CYS A 326 10.56 -17.93 4.16
N LEU A 327 11.45 -16.95 4.13
CA LEU A 327 11.20 -15.59 3.67
C LEU A 327 11.60 -15.48 2.20
N LEU A 328 10.61 -15.29 1.32
CA LEU A 328 10.83 -15.16 -0.13
C LEU A 328 11.10 -13.70 -0.53
N SER A 329 10.35 -12.78 0.03
CA SER A 329 10.50 -11.33 -0.14
C SER A 329 9.62 -10.59 0.88
N LYS A 330 9.64 -9.25 0.91
CA LYS A 330 8.70 -8.44 1.72
C LYS A 330 7.28 -8.95 1.53
N LYS A 331 6.54 -9.19 2.63
CA LYS A 331 5.16 -9.69 2.67
C LYS A 331 4.92 -11.05 1.99
N ARG A 332 5.97 -11.83 1.69
CA ARG A 332 5.88 -13.16 1.06
C ARG A 332 6.71 -14.17 1.82
N TYR A 333 6.06 -14.93 2.68
CA TYR A 333 6.72 -15.92 3.51
C TYR A 333 5.81 -17.13 3.81
N VAL A 334 6.42 -18.20 4.24
CA VAL A 334 5.76 -19.40 4.77
C VAL A 334 6.59 -19.97 5.92
N GLY A 335 5.91 -20.48 6.94
CA GLY A 335 6.57 -21.15 8.06
C GLY A 335 5.58 -21.91 8.92
N MET A 336 6.13 -22.73 9.81
CA MET A 336 5.36 -23.36 10.89
C MET A 336 5.38 -22.38 12.08
N LEU A 337 4.20 -21.87 12.41
CA LEU A 337 3.98 -20.86 13.45
C LEU A 337 3.71 -21.56 14.79
N TYR A 338 4.40 -21.10 15.81
CA TYR A 338 4.22 -21.44 17.22
C TYR A 338 3.87 -20.16 17.99
N GLU A 339 2.92 -20.25 18.87
CA GLU A 339 2.59 -19.20 19.83
C GLU A 339 3.45 -19.42 21.08
N THR A 340 2.87 -19.63 22.23
CA THR A 340 3.59 -19.89 23.49
C THR A 340 3.89 -21.40 23.73
N ASP A 341 3.13 -22.29 23.08
CA ASP A 341 3.29 -23.75 23.22
C ASP A 341 4.19 -24.33 22.10
N PRO A 342 5.41 -24.80 22.42
CA PRO A 342 6.33 -25.34 21.43
C PRO A 342 5.87 -26.68 20.81
N ASN A 343 4.81 -27.29 21.33
CA ASN A 343 4.25 -28.53 20.80
C ASN A 343 3.08 -28.30 19.84
N LYS A 344 2.53 -27.08 19.78
CA LYS A 344 1.41 -26.75 18.91
C LYS A 344 1.83 -25.81 17.80
N CYS A 345 1.74 -26.28 16.56
CA CYS A 345 2.06 -25.46 15.41
C CYS A 345 0.96 -25.46 14.36
N LYS A 346 0.91 -24.37 13.59
CA LYS A 346 0.08 -24.25 12.38
C LYS A 346 0.89 -23.67 11.23
N ARG A 347 0.65 -24.15 9.99
CA ARG A 347 1.27 -23.55 8.82
C ARG A 347 0.67 -22.17 8.56
N LYS A 348 1.50 -21.14 8.56
CA LYS A 348 1.13 -19.75 8.20
C LYS A 348 1.76 -19.39 6.86
N GLU A 349 0.96 -18.82 6.00
CA GLU A 349 1.34 -18.38 4.66
C GLU A 349 0.93 -16.93 4.46
N MET A 350 1.83 -16.11 3.90
CA MET A 350 1.55 -14.73 3.55
C MET A 350 2.02 -14.45 2.12
N GLY A 351 1.17 -13.83 1.30
CA GLY A 351 1.52 -13.32 -0.03
C GLY A 351 1.98 -14.35 -1.07
N ILE A 352 1.87 -15.66 -0.80
CA ILE A 352 2.30 -16.71 -1.73
C ILE A 352 1.17 -17.19 -2.66
N VAL A 353 1.54 -17.84 -3.76
CA VAL A 353 0.64 -18.22 -4.87
C VAL A 353 -0.50 -19.16 -4.46
N LEU A 354 -0.39 -19.88 -3.34
CA LEU A 354 -1.39 -20.87 -2.90
C LEU A 354 -2.78 -20.28 -2.61
N LYS A 355 -2.86 -19.02 -2.18
CA LYS A 355 -4.13 -18.32 -1.87
C LYS A 355 -4.76 -17.63 -3.09
N ARG A 356 -4.05 -17.54 -4.20
CA ARG A 356 -4.54 -16.81 -5.38
C ARG A 356 -5.51 -17.67 -6.19
N ARG A 357 -6.69 -17.11 -6.50
CA ARG A 357 -7.74 -17.78 -7.28
C ARG A 357 -7.50 -17.75 -8.80
N ASP A 358 -6.55 -16.96 -9.27
CA ASP A 358 -6.19 -16.77 -10.68
C ASP A 358 -5.12 -17.75 -11.18
N ASN A 359 -4.65 -18.67 -10.34
CA ASN A 359 -3.76 -19.78 -10.70
C ASN A 359 -4.54 -21.06 -10.88
N ALA A 360 -4.04 -21.95 -11.77
CA ALA A 360 -4.59 -23.29 -11.94
C ALA A 360 -4.43 -24.13 -10.65
N PRO A 361 -5.39 -25.02 -10.31
CA PRO A 361 -5.31 -25.87 -9.11
C PRO A 361 -4.03 -26.71 -9.01
N ILE A 362 -3.45 -27.12 -10.15
CA ILE A 362 -2.17 -27.85 -10.19
C ILE A 362 -1.02 -27.12 -9.45
N VAL A 363 -1.07 -25.77 -9.42
CA VAL A 363 -0.08 -24.98 -8.67
C VAL A 363 -0.16 -25.28 -7.18
N LYS A 364 -1.39 -25.45 -6.65
CA LYS A 364 -1.60 -25.79 -5.23
C LYS A 364 -1.06 -27.20 -4.93
N ASP A 365 -1.29 -28.14 -5.85
CA ASP A 365 -0.83 -29.52 -5.67
C ASP A 365 0.70 -29.58 -5.67
N VAL A 366 1.35 -28.98 -6.67
CA VAL A 366 2.82 -29.06 -6.82
C VAL A 366 3.53 -28.15 -5.80
N TYR A 367 3.22 -26.87 -5.79
CA TYR A 367 3.91 -25.90 -4.92
C TYR A 367 3.56 -26.11 -3.45
N GLY A 368 2.29 -26.43 -3.16
CA GLY A 368 1.83 -26.78 -1.81
C GLY A 368 2.46 -28.04 -1.26
N GLY A 369 2.58 -29.09 -2.09
CA GLY A 369 3.26 -30.33 -1.72
C GLY A 369 4.75 -30.14 -1.42
N ILE A 370 5.45 -29.33 -2.22
CA ILE A 370 6.86 -28.98 -1.96
C ILE A 370 6.98 -28.25 -0.61
N ILE A 371 6.11 -27.24 -0.36
CA ILE A 371 6.10 -26.50 0.90
C ILE A 371 5.83 -27.45 2.09
N ASP A 372 4.88 -28.36 1.96
CA ASP A 372 4.57 -29.31 3.05
C ASP A 372 5.76 -30.21 3.38
N ILE A 373 6.48 -30.71 2.36
CA ILE A 373 7.68 -31.52 2.59
C ILE A 373 8.78 -30.68 3.25
N LEU A 374 9.03 -29.47 2.75
CA LEU A 374 10.07 -28.60 3.30
C LEU A 374 9.75 -28.12 4.72
N MET A 375 8.48 -27.80 5.03
CA MET A 375 8.09 -27.29 6.34
C MET A 375 7.93 -28.38 7.39
N LYS A 376 7.36 -29.54 7.03
CA LYS A 376 7.07 -30.62 7.97
C LYS A 376 8.23 -31.61 8.11
N LYS A 377 8.85 -32.01 6.99
CA LYS A 377 9.92 -33.00 6.98
C LYS A 377 11.32 -32.40 6.94
N GLN A 378 11.45 -31.13 6.57
CA GLN A 378 12.74 -30.44 6.36
C GLN A 378 13.70 -31.19 5.44
N ASN A 379 13.15 -31.99 4.52
CA ASN A 379 13.89 -32.88 3.62
C ASN A 379 13.92 -32.32 2.20
N ILE A 380 15.06 -31.74 1.79
CA ILE A 380 15.25 -31.15 0.48
C ILE A 380 15.28 -32.20 -0.63
N PRO A 381 15.99 -33.34 -0.49
CA PRO A 381 15.96 -34.46 -1.45
C PRO A 381 14.53 -34.92 -1.78
N ASP A 382 13.69 -35.15 -0.77
CA ASP A 382 12.30 -35.56 -0.97
C ASP A 382 11.49 -34.52 -1.72
N ALA A 383 11.69 -33.23 -1.40
CA ALA A 383 11.03 -32.15 -2.09
C ALA A 383 11.42 -32.03 -3.58
N VAL A 384 12.69 -32.24 -3.89
CA VAL A 384 13.20 -32.31 -5.27
C VAL A 384 12.64 -33.52 -6.01
N GLN A 385 12.59 -34.68 -5.37
CA GLN A 385 12.04 -35.88 -5.98
C GLN A 385 10.51 -35.75 -6.22
N PHE A 386 9.80 -35.18 -5.26
CA PHE A 386 8.37 -34.88 -5.41
C PHE A 386 8.13 -33.96 -6.61
N LEU A 387 8.90 -32.85 -6.76
CA LEU A 387 8.80 -31.98 -7.92
C LEU A 387 9.03 -32.75 -9.23
N LYS A 388 10.09 -33.56 -9.30
CA LYS A 388 10.39 -34.35 -10.50
C LYS A 388 9.24 -35.28 -10.87
N ASN A 389 8.66 -35.98 -9.89
CA ASN A 389 7.49 -36.84 -10.11
C ASN A 389 6.27 -36.05 -10.63
N CYS A 390 6.01 -34.85 -10.06
CA CYS A 390 4.95 -34.00 -10.55
C CYS A 390 5.19 -33.52 -11.99
N LEU A 391 6.43 -33.10 -12.33
CA LEU A 391 6.78 -32.67 -13.68
C LEU A 391 6.65 -33.81 -14.68
N GLN A 392 7.09 -35.02 -14.31
CA GLN A 392 6.91 -36.21 -15.16
C GLN A 392 5.44 -36.53 -15.40
N ASN A 393 4.59 -36.45 -14.36
CA ASN A 393 3.16 -36.65 -14.51
C ASN A 393 2.50 -35.57 -15.41
N ILE A 394 3.06 -34.34 -15.47
CA ILE A 394 2.60 -33.32 -16.41
C ILE A 394 3.01 -33.67 -17.84
N VAL A 395 4.25 -34.11 -18.05
CA VAL A 395 4.73 -34.57 -19.36
C VAL A 395 3.94 -35.77 -19.84
N ASP A 396 3.65 -36.72 -18.95
CA ASP A 396 2.84 -37.91 -19.26
C ASP A 396 1.32 -37.64 -19.38
N GLU A 397 0.91 -36.35 -19.36
CA GLU A 397 -0.50 -35.93 -19.46
C GLU A 397 -1.47 -36.54 -18.43
N LYS A 398 -0.96 -36.93 -17.22
CA LYS A 398 -1.72 -37.63 -16.19
C LYS A 398 -2.65 -36.72 -15.36
N TYR A 399 -2.50 -35.39 -15.47
CA TYR A 399 -3.35 -34.47 -14.73
C TYR A 399 -4.69 -34.23 -15.46
N PRO A 400 -5.84 -34.39 -14.78
CA PRO A 400 -7.15 -34.11 -15.37
C PRO A 400 -7.32 -32.61 -15.62
N ILE A 401 -8.17 -32.27 -16.59
CA ILE A 401 -8.37 -30.87 -17.06
C ILE A 401 -8.80 -29.93 -15.92
N GLU A 402 -9.54 -30.41 -14.93
CA GLU A 402 -9.98 -29.64 -13.75
C GLU A 402 -8.81 -29.05 -12.95
N LYS A 403 -7.66 -29.72 -12.97
CA LYS A 403 -6.44 -29.23 -12.33
C LYS A 403 -5.74 -28.12 -13.13
N LEU A 404 -6.13 -27.94 -14.38
CA LEU A 404 -5.51 -27.00 -15.33
C LEU A 404 -6.38 -25.76 -15.60
N ILE A 405 -7.61 -25.71 -15.10
CA ILE A 405 -8.53 -24.60 -15.31
C ILE A 405 -8.06 -23.35 -14.55
N ILE A 406 -7.89 -22.26 -15.30
CA ILE A 406 -7.64 -20.91 -14.77
C ILE A 406 -8.93 -20.11 -14.87
N THR A 407 -9.25 -19.29 -13.85
CA THR A 407 -10.41 -18.41 -13.88
C THR A 407 -10.03 -16.96 -13.71
N LYS A 408 -10.53 -16.07 -14.58
CA LYS A 408 -10.33 -14.62 -14.47
C LYS A 408 -11.63 -13.86 -14.58
N SER A 409 -11.80 -12.83 -13.74
CA SER A 409 -12.99 -11.98 -13.79
C SER A 409 -12.94 -11.06 -15.01
N LEU A 410 -14.04 -11.00 -15.74
CA LEU A 410 -14.25 -10.05 -16.82
C LEU A 410 -14.53 -8.67 -16.22
N ARG A 411 -13.93 -7.62 -16.78
CA ARG A 411 -14.15 -6.22 -16.34
C ARG A 411 -14.74 -5.41 -17.49
N SER A 412 -15.36 -4.29 -17.19
CA SER A 412 -15.73 -3.26 -18.16
C SER A 412 -14.55 -2.31 -18.40
N GLY A 413 -14.49 -1.67 -19.57
CA GLY A 413 -13.59 -0.54 -19.82
C GLY A 413 -12.12 -0.90 -20.08
N TYR A 414 -11.81 -2.05 -20.67
CA TYR A 414 -10.44 -2.36 -21.08
C TYR A 414 -9.92 -1.37 -22.13
N LYS A 415 -8.74 -0.75 -21.90
CA LYS A 415 -8.08 0.15 -22.86
C LYS A 415 -7.73 -0.56 -24.18
N ASN A 416 -7.31 -1.82 -24.10
CA ASN A 416 -6.99 -2.66 -25.26
C ASN A 416 -7.61 -4.06 -25.09
N PRO A 417 -8.88 -4.25 -25.46
CA PRO A 417 -9.60 -5.53 -25.29
C PRO A 417 -8.93 -6.71 -26.01
N LYS A 418 -8.33 -6.48 -27.19
CA LYS A 418 -7.67 -7.52 -28.00
C LYS A 418 -6.42 -8.11 -27.35
N SER A 419 -5.78 -7.39 -26.42
CA SER A 419 -4.62 -7.90 -25.67
C SER A 419 -4.99 -8.74 -24.44
N ILE A 420 -6.25 -8.73 -24.03
CA ILE A 420 -6.74 -9.39 -22.82
C ILE A 420 -7.31 -10.76 -23.18
N ALA A 421 -6.58 -11.83 -22.90
CA ALA A 421 -6.90 -13.19 -23.34
C ALA A 421 -8.33 -13.62 -22.98
N HIS A 422 -8.75 -13.51 -21.70
CA HIS A 422 -10.09 -13.89 -21.25
C HIS A 422 -11.21 -12.99 -21.80
N LYS A 423 -10.91 -11.75 -22.20
CA LYS A 423 -11.89 -10.90 -22.91
C LYS A 423 -12.09 -11.39 -24.36
N VAL A 424 -11.00 -11.71 -25.07
CA VAL A 424 -11.07 -12.31 -26.42
C VAL A 424 -11.85 -13.63 -26.38
N LEU A 425 -11.63 -14.45 -25.36
CA LEU A 425 -12.41 -15.69 -25.18
C LEU A 425 -13.90 -15.41 -24.89
N ALA A 426 -14.21 -14.42 -24.05
CA ALA A 426 -15.59 -14.02 -23.79
C ALA A 426 -16.31 -13.55 -25.08
N ASP A 427 -15.61 -12.83 -25.96
CA ASP A 427 -16.15 -12.41 -27.25
C ASP A 427 -16.40 -13.62 -28.18
N ARG A 428 -15.52 -14.65 -28.16
CA ARG A 428 -15.75 -15.90 -28.92
C ARG A 428 -16.92 -16.70 -28.36
N ILE A 429 -17.08 -16.77 -27.04
CA ILE A 429 -18.27 -17.41 -26.39
C ILE A 429 -19.53 -16.71 -26.88
N THR A 430 -19.56 -15.37 -26.83
CA THR A 430 -20.70 -14.57 -27.30
C THR A 430 -21.01 -14.81 -28.79
N ALA A 431 -19.98 -14.95 -29.64
CA ALA A 431 -20.16 -15.20 -31.07
C ALA A 431 -20.71 -16.61 -31.36
N ARG A 432 -20.37 -17.61 -30.51
CA ARG A 432 -20.87 -18.99 -30.65
C ARG A 432 -22.28 -19.16 -30.06
N ASP A 433 -22.54 -18.51 -28.95
CA ASP A 433 -23.81 -18.57 -28.22
C ASP A 433 -24.19 -17.19 -27.66
N PRO A 434 -24.94 -16.37 -28.43
CA PRO A 434 -25.37 -15.05 -27.98
C PRO A 434 -26.22 -15.07 -26.69
N GLY A 435 -26.90 -16.17 -26.42
CA GLY A 435 -27.74 -16.36 -25.23
C GLY A 435 -26.94 -16.48 -23.93
N ASN A 436 -25.70 -16.98 -24.01
CA ASN A 436 -24.79 -17.15 -22.88
C ASN A 436 -23.66 -16.11 -22.87
N LYS A 437 -23.94 -14.87 -23.27
CA LYS A 437 -22.98 -13.78 -23.28
C LYS A 437 -22.45 -13.48 -21.87
N PRO A 438 -21.13 -13.60 -21.62
CA PRO A 438 -20.54 -13.25 -20.34
C PRO A 438 -20.65 -11.77 -20.01
N SER A 439 -21.02 -11.43 -18.77
CA SER A 439 -21.19 -10.08 -18.25
C SER A 439 -19.98 -9.60 -17.48
N SER A 440 -19.89 -8.28 -17.23
CA SER A 440 -18.88 -7.72 -16.37
C SER A 440 -19.04 -8.22 -14.94
N GLY A 441 -17.96 -8.74 -14.34
CA GLY A 441 -17.98 -9.42 -13.04
C GLY A 441 -17.89 -10.94 -13.14
N ASP A 442 -18.34 -11.54 -14.24
CA ASP A 442 -18.29 -12.98 -14.44
C ASP A 442 -16.86 -13.51 -14.47
N ARG A 443 -16.67 -14.70 -13.95
CA ARG A 443 -15.38 -15.40 -13.99
C ARG A 443 -15.37 -16.37 -15.17
N ILE A 444 -14.48 -16.10 -16.13
CA ILE A 444 -14.30 -16.93 -17.33
C ILE A 444 -13.33 -18.07 -17.00
N PRO A 445 -13.78 -19.34 -17.01
CA PRO A 445 -12.91 -20.50 -16.87
C PRO A 445 -12.28 -20.84 -18.22
N PHE A 446 -10.97 -21.10 -18.23
CA PHE A 446 -10.26 -21.51 -19.45
C PHE A 446 -9.03 -22.36 -19.13
N ALA A 447 -8.58 -23.11 -20.13
CA ALA A 447 -7.28 -23.77 -20.12
C ALA A 447 -6.47 -23.37 -21.36
N TYR A 448 -5.15 -23.49 -21.29
CA TYR A 448 -4.27 -23.22 -22.41
C TYR A 448 -4.17 -24.42 -23.33
N ILE A 449 -4.32 -24.16 -24.64
CA ILE A 449 -4.28 -25.17 -25.71
C ILE A 449 -3.03 -25.00 -26.57
N ALA A 450 -2.54 -26.09 -27.12
CA ALA A 450 -1.42 -26.10 -28.06
C ALA A 450 -1.90 -25.59 -29.43
N VAL A 451 -1.45 -24.39 -29.81
CA VAL A 451 -1.76 -23.79 -31.12
C VAL A 451 -0.50 -23.70 -31.94
N PRO A 452 -0.47 -24.20 -33.17
CA PRO A 452 0.68 -24.06 -34.05
C PRO A 452 0.91 -22.60 -34.47
N GLY A 453 2.18 -22.21 -34.60
CA GLY A 453 2.58 -20.87 -35.03
C GLY A 453 3.45 -20.09 -34.05
N LYS A 454 4.37 -19.27 -34.58
CA LYS A 454 5.37 -18.53 -33.74
C LYS A 454 4.84 -17.23 -33.10
N LYS A 455 3.79 -16.60 -33.65
CA LYS A 455 3.26 -15.29 -33.21
C LYS A 455 1.74 -15.32 -33.01
N VAL A 456 1.25 -16.25 -32.18
CA VAL A 456 -0.18 -16.37 -31.87
C VAL A 456 -0.48 -15.53 -30.62
N LEU A 457 -1.54 -14.74 -30.63
CA LEU A 457 -1.98 -13.91 -29.51
C LEU A 457 -2.44 -14.79 -28.33
N GLN A 458 -2.29 -14.27 -27.10
CA GLN A 458 -2.64 -15.04 -25.90
C GLN A 458 -4.12 -15.45 -25.85
N GLY A 459 -5.01 -14.61 -26.40
CA GLY A 459 -6.44 -14.90 -26.48
C GLY A 459 -6.78 -16.10 -27.38
N GLU A 460 -5.95 -16.42 -28.34
CA GLU A 460 -6.13 -17.55 -29.26
C GLU A 460 -5.60 -18.88 -28.69
N LYS A 461 -4.77 -18.78 -27.64
CA LYS A 461 -4.15 -19.95 -26.94
C LYS A 461 -4.98 -20.47 -25.79
N ILE A 462 -6.18 -19.94 -25.56
CA ILE A 462 -7.05 -20.36 -24.46
C ILE A 462 -8.42 -20.74 -24.98
N GLU A 463 -9.04 -21.74 -24.34
CA GLU A 463 -10.41 -22.16 -24.62
C GLU A 463 -11.14 -22.61 -23.35
N THR A 464 -12.48 -22.67 -23.43
CA THR A 464 -13.31 -23.18 -22.34
C THR A 464 -13.12 -24.70 -22.17
N PRO A 465 -13.23 -25.23 -20.94
CA PRO A 465 -13.06 -26.68 -20.71
C PRO A 465 -14.04 -27.54 -21.51
N SER A 466 -15.29 -27.12 -21.66
CA SER A 466 -16.32 -27.83 -22.46
C SER A 466 -15.89 -27.91 -23.94
N PHE A 467 -15.50 -26.78 -24.52
CA PHE A 467 -15.07 -26.74 -25.92
C PHE A 467 -13.80 -27.55 -26.18
N ILE A 468 -12.86 -27.58 -25.21
CA ILE A 468 -11.66 -28.42 -25.28
C ILE A 468 -12.04 -29.91 -25.31
N ALA A 469 -12.97 -30.33 -24.45
CA ALA A 469 -13.43 -31.73 -24.37
C ALA A 469 -14.18 -32.15 -25.65
N GLU A 470 -15.13 -31.34 -26.11
CA GLU A 470 -15.94 -31.59 -27.33
C GLU A 470 -15.08 -31.71 -28.58
N ASN A 471 -14.08 -30.82 -28.74
CA ASN A 471 -13.23 -30.78 -29.92
C ASN A 471 -11.90 -31.51 -29.77
N LYS A 472 -11.69 -32.22 -28.63
CA LYS A 472 -10.48 -33.00 -28.32
C LYS A 472 -9.19 -32.18 -28.53
N LEU A 473 -9.19 -30.92 -28.11
CA LEU A 473 -8.05 -30.02 -28.28
C LEU A 473 -6.90 -30.40 -27.35
N LYS A 474 -5.68 -30.36 -27.86
CA LYS A 474 -4.47 -30.63 -27.04
C LYS A 474 -4.18 -29.48 -26.07
N ILE A 475 -3.88 -29.84 -24.82
CA ILE A 475 -3.46 -28.89 -23.78
C ILE A 475 -2.01 -28.48 -24.00
N ASP A 476 -1.68 -27.20 -23.72
CA ASP A 476 -0.30 -26.71 -23.70
C ASP A 476 0.35 -26.90 -22.32
N TYR A 477 0.82 -28.10 -22.04
CA TYR A 477 1.47 -28.42 -20.77
C TYR A 477 2.77 -27.61 -20.55
N SER A 478 3.47 -27.21 -21.62
CA SER A 478 4.66 -26.37 -21.51
C SER A 478 4.34 -24.99 -20.91
N PHE A 479 3.13 -24.46 -21.17
CA PHE A 479 2.64 -23.23 -20.55
C PHE A 479 2.50 -23.40 -19.03
N TYR A 480 1.89 -24.50 -18.55
CA TYR A 480 1.69 -24.73 -17.13
C TYR A 480 3.01 -24.89 -16.39
N ILE A 481 3.97 -25.62 -16.94
CA ILE A 481 5.30 -25.72 -16.36
C ILE A 481 5.95 -24.33 -16.28
N THR A 482 5.99 -23.58 -17.38
CA THR A 482 6.75 -22.32 -17.49
C THR A 482 6.10 -21.17 -16.72
N ASN A 483 4.77 -21.00 -16.86
CA ASN A 483 4.11 -19.78 -16.39
C ASN A 483 3.37 -19.95 -15.07
N GLN A 484 3.03 -21.18 -14.67
CA GLN A 484 2.27 -21.45 -13.46
C GLN A 484 3.14 -22.03 -12.33
N ILE A 485 3.98 -23.02 -12.64
CA ILE A 485 4.72 -23.80 -11.62
C ILE A 485 6.16 -23.30 -11.46
N MET A 486 6.89 -23.08 -12.55
CA MET A 486 8.33 -22.84 -12.52
C MET A 486 8.71 -21.62 -11.67
N LYS A 487 8.07 -20.47 -11.88
CA LYS A 487 8.44 -19.22 -11.19
C LYS A 487 8.37 -19.32 -9.66
N PRO A 488 7.24 -19.74 -9.03
CA PRO A 488 7.17 -19.85 -7.58
C PRO A 488 8.10 -20.93 -7.03
N VAL A 489 8.27 -22.05 -7.74
CA VAL A 489 9.16 -23.14 -7.33
C VAL A 489 10.63 -22.73 -7.42
N GLN A 490 11.04 -21.98 -8.45
CA GLN A 490 12.41 -21.45 -8.56
C GLN A 490 12.75 -20.54 -7.37
N GLN A 491 11.87 -19.62 -6.98
CA GLN A 491 12.10 -18.73 -5.84
C GLN A 491 12.31 -19.52 -4.54
N LEU A 492 11.52 -20.57 -4.33
CA LEU A 492 11.64 -21.41 -3.14
C LEU A 492 12.95 -22.19 -3.11
N PHE A 493 13.28 -22.90 -4.21
CA PHE A 493 14.50 -23.71 -4.29
C PHE A 493 15.78 -22.86 -4.44
N ALA A 494 15.69 -21.63 -4.92
CA ALA A 494 16.80 -20.68 -4.95
C ALA A 494 17.43 -20.48 -3.56
N LEU A 495 16.61 -20.49 -2.50
CA LEU A 495 17.06 -20.34 -1.12
C LEU A 495 17.89 -21.54 -0.62
N VAL A 496 17.72 -22.71 -1.21
CA VAL A 496 18.38 -23.96 -0.81
C VAL A 496 19.29 -24.55 -1.90
N LEU A 497 19.62 -23.78 -2.94
CA LEU A 497 20.41 -24.21 -4.09
C LEU A 497 21.75 -24.87 -3.70
N GLU A 498 22.47 -24.28 -2.75
CA GLU A 498 23.75 -24.81 -2.29
C GLU A 498 23.60 -26.19 -1.65
N LYS A 499 22.53 -26.39 -0.86
CA LYS A 499 22.22 -27.70 -0.26
C LYS A 499 21.85 -28.73 -1.32
N ILE A 500 21.13 -28.33 -2.38
CA ILE A 500 20.79 -29.22 -3.51
C ILE A 500 22.06 -29.69 -4.20
N TRP A 501 23.02 -28.82 -4.46
CA TRP A 501 24.30 -29.21 -5.06
C TRP A 501 25.18 -30.08 -4.14
N GLN A 502 25.11 -29.84 -2.81
CA GLN A 502 25.82 -30.67 -1.82
C GLN A 502 25.32 -32.11 -1.86
N PHE A 503 24.01 -32.36 -1.78
CA PHE A 503 23.47 -33.70 -1.80
C PHE A 503 23.62 -34.40 -3.18
N GLN A 504 23.69 -33.61 -4.28
CA GLN A 504 23.99 -34.15 -5.61
C GLN A 504 25.49 -34.32 -5.90
N ASN A 505 26.37 -34.11 -4.93
CA ASN A 505 27.82 -34.14 -5.05
C ASN A 505 28.42 -33.25 -6.16
N LYS A 506 27.75 -32.12 -6.47
CA LYS A 506 28.19 -31.14 -7.49
C LYS A 506 29.16 -30.09 -6.91
N ARG A 507 30.24 -30.55 -6.23
CA ARG A 507 31.26 -29.69 -5.62
C ARG A 507 31.86 -28.63 -6.56
N PRO A 508 32.21 -28.94 -7.83
CA PRO A 508 32.76 -27.90 -8.72
C PRO A 508 31.80 -26.74 -9.01
N LYS A 509 30.51 -27.07 -9.16
CA LYS A 509 29.48 -26.03 -9.35
C LYS A 509 29.32 -25.14 -8.11
N LEU A 510 29.36 -25.72 -6.92
CA LEU A 510 29.29 -25.00 -5.65
C LEU A 510 30.48 -24.03 -5.48
N LEU A 511 31.68 -24.45 -5.80
CA LEU A 511 32.89 -23.61 -5.74
C LEU A 511 32.84 -22.47 -6.74
N LYS A 512 32.41 -22.74 -7.97
CA LYS A 512 32.20 -21.69 -8.98
C LYS A 512 31.17 -20.68 -8.52
N TYR A 513 30.02 -21.13 -8.03
CA TYR A 513 28.96 -20.26 -7.51
C TYR A 513 29.47 -19.34 -6.41
N LYS A 514 30.22 -19.84 -5.44
CA LYS A 514 30.78 -18.99 -4.37
C LYS A 514 31.69 -17.88 -4.90
N LYS A 515 32.51 -18.19 -5.93
CA LYS A 515 33.34 -17.18 -6.62
C LYS A 515 32.47 -16.14 -7.34
N ASP A 516 31.44 -16.58 -8.06
CA ASP A 516 30.56 -15.70 -8.82
C ASP A 516 29.76 -14.78 -7.88
N VAL A 517 29.31 -15.28 -6.72
CA VAL A 517 28.63 -14.47 -5.68
C VAL A 517 29.57 -13.43 -5.09
N GLN A 518 30.85 -13.77 -4.83
CA GLN A 518 31.83 -12.78 -4.36
C GLN A 518 32.07 -11.67 -5.39
N LEU A 519 32.19 -12.03 -6.67
CA LEU A 519 32.34 -11.04 -7.75
C LEU A 519 31.11 -10.15 -7.87
N LEU A 520 29.91 -10.70 -7.74
CA LEU A 520 28.66 -9.92 -7.71
C LEU A 520 28.65 -8.95 -6.52
N LYS A 521 29.06 -9.40 -5.33
CA LYS A 521 29.10 -8.56 -4.12
C LYS A 521 30.07 -7.38 -4.28
N VAL A 522 31.26 -7.61 -4.85
CA VAL A 522 32.22 -6.54 -5.16
C VAL A 522 31.64 -5.55 -6.19
N LYS A 523 30.96 -6.08 -7.22
CA LYS A 523 30.39 -5.25 -8.30
C LYS A 523 29.26 -4.33 -7.83
N TYR A 524 28.50 -4.71 -6.84
CA TYR A 524 27.34 -3.98 -6.32
C TYR A 524 27.51 -3.65 -4.83
N ILE A 525 28.75 -3.28 -4.42
CA ILE A 525 29.09 -3.02 -3.01
C ILE A 525 28.29 -1.86 -2.40
N ASP A 526 27.94 -0.86 -3.22
CA ASP A 526 27.19 0.33 -2.81
C ASP A 526 25.67 0.23 -3.09
N ASP A 527 25.17 -0.91 -3.58
CA ASP A 527 23.76 -1.10 -3.99
C ASP A 527 23.29 -2.51 -3.61
N GLU A 528 22.93 -2.65 -2.32
CA GLU A 528 22.53 -3.95 -1.75
C GLU A 528 21.25 -4.52 -2.40
N ASP A 529 20.28 -3.66 -2.73
CA ASP A 529 19.05 -4.09 -3.40
C ASP A 529 19.33 -4.70 -4.78
N LYS A 530 20.24 -4.09 -5.50
CA LYS A 530 20.64 -4.58 -6.83
C LYS A 530 21.51 -5.84 -6.76
N PHE A 531 22.33 -5.98 -5.72
CA PHE A 531 23.05 -7.21 -5.44
C PHE A 531 22.07 -8.36 -5.21
N GLU A 532 21.09 -8.18 -4.31
CA GLU A 532 20.09 -9.21 -4.01
C GLU A 532 19.26 -9.58 -5.25
N GLU A 533 18.82 -8.59 -6.05
CA GLU A 533 18.10 -8.86 -7.31
C GLU A 533 18.92 -9.73 -8.27
N LYS A 534 20.19 -9.41 -8.46
CA LYS A 534 21.08 -10.17 -9.37
C LYS A 534 21.42 -11.55 -8.85
N LEU A 535 21.56 -11.69 -7.54
CA LEU A 535 21.78 -12.97 -6.87
C LEU A 535 20.55 -13.87 -7.03
N GLU A 536 19.34 -13.34 -6.84
CA GLU A 536 18.10 -14.09 -7.04
C GLU A 536 17.94 -14.53 -8.51
N GLN A 537 18.19 -13.63 -9.46
CA GLN A 537 18.17 -13.95 -10.90
C GLN A 537 19.14 -15.08 -11.25
N PHE A 538 20.35 -15.03 -10.69
CA PHE A 538 21.37 -16.07 -10.90
C PHE A 538 20.92 -17.41 -10.32
N ARG A 539 20.46 -17.44 -9.07
CA ARG A 539 19.96 -18.65 -8.39
C ARG A 539 18.78 -19.26 -9.15
N CYS A 540 17.81 -18.46 -9.56
CA CYS A 540 16.65 -18.92 -10.33
C CYS A 540 17.05 -19.53 -11.68
N LYS A 541 18.05 -18.95 -12.37
CA LYS A 541 18.58 -19.51 -13.62
C LYS A 541 19.21 -20.91 -13.40
N GLU A 542 19.98 -21.09 -12.36
CA GLU A 542 20.59 -22.39 -12.02
C GLU A 542 19.53 -23.44 -11.64
N ILE A 543 18.51 -23.05 -10.86
CA ILE A 543 17.39 -23.95 -10.52
C ILE A 543 16.62 -24.36 -11.77
N LYS A 544 16.38 -23.43 -12.71
CA LYS A 544 15.73 -23.75 -13.99
C LYS A 544 16.51 -24.84 -14.74
N ALA A 545 17.81 -24.64 -14.92
CA ALA A 545 18.66 -25.59 -15.61
C ALA A 545 18.74 -26.95 -14.90
N LEU A 546 18.64 -26.96 -13.56
CA LEU A 546 18.77 -28.15 -12.75
C LEU A 546 17.50 -29.00 -12.68
N LEU A 547 16.34 -28.38 -12.63
CA LEU A 547 15.08 -29.03 -12.28
C LEU A 547 14.00 -28.98 -13.37
N PHE A 548 14.11 -28.06 -14.36
CA PHE A 548 13.04 -27.84 -15.32
C PHE A 548 13.43 -28.04 -16.79
N ASP A 549 14.69 -27.76 -17.20
CA ASP A 549 15.06 -27.71 -18.61
C ASP A 549 14.88 -29.05 -19.34
N GLU A 550 15.01 -30.19 -18.64
CA GLU A 550 14.76 -31.53 -19.19
C GLU A 550 13.27 -31.65 -19.60
N TYR A 551 12.36 -31.40 -18.69
CA TYR A 551 10.91 -31.49 -18.91
C TYR A 551 10.39 -30.45 -19.92
N LEU A 552 10.98 -29.26 -19.93
CA LEU A 552 10.63 -28.21 -20.91
C LEU A 552 11.07 -28.59 -22.32
N ARG A 553 12.20 -29.30 -22.47
CA ARG A 553 12.62 -29.83 -23.78
C ARG A 553 11.67 -30.91 -24.26
N GLU A 554 11.25 -31.83 -23.39
CA GLU A 554 10.30 -32.89 -23.74
C GLU A 554 8.95 -32.29 -24.20
N THR A 555 8.31 -31.44 -23.39
CA THR A 555 7.03 -30.85 -23.74
C THR A 555 7.09 -29.96 -24.99
N ASN A 556 8.21 -29.26 -25.23
CA ASN A 556 8.39 -28.46 -26.46
C ASN A 556 8.58 -29.35 -27.68
N ASN A 557 9.30 -30.47 -27.56
CA ASN A 557 9.45 -31.41 -28.67
C ASN A 557 8.11 -32.05 -29.05
N GLU A 558 7.30 -32.44 -28.06
CA GLU A 558 5.96 -32.97 -28.31
C GLU A 558 5.04 -31.94 -28.98
N LYS A 559 5.12 -30.67 -28.54
CA LYS A 559 4.38 -29.56 -29.15
C LYS A 559 4.78 -29.30 -30.61
N LEU A 560 6.04 -29.54 -30.96
CA LEU A 560 6.57 -29.40 -32.32
C LEU A 560 6.38 -30.67 -33.17
N GLY A 561 5.80 -31.72 -32.61
CA GLY A 561 5.65 -33.01 -33.29
C GLY A 561 6.95 -33.82 -33.41
N ASN A 562 8.03 -33.42 -32.71
CA ASN A 562 9.31 -34.13 -32.71
C ASN A 562 9.25 -35.30 -31.73
N GLN A 563 9.53 -36.49 -32.21
CA GLN A 563 9.67 -37.68 -31.33
C GLN A 563 11.11 -37.77 -30.82
N SER A 564 11.28 -38.05 -29.51
CA SER A 564 12.60 -38.35 -28.94
C SER A 564 13.11 -39.68 -29.45
N LEU A 565 14.37 -39.72 -29.89
CA LEU A 565 15.04 -40.97 -30.31
C LEU A 565 15.00 -42.03 -29.21
N THR A 566 15.02 -41.67 -27.93
CA THR A 566 14.90 -42.60 -26.79
C THR A 566 13.56 -43.34 -26.77
N LYS A 567 12.43 -42.71 -27.20
CA LYS A 567 11.13 -43.43 -27.32
C LYS A 567 11.13 -44.47 -28.44
N PHE A 568 12.03 -44.32 -29.43
CA PHE A 568 12.20 -45.30 -30.51
C PHE A 568 12.93 -46.58 -30.07
N PHE A 569 13.88 -46.45 -29.12
CA PHE A 569 14.67 -47.59 -28.64
C PHE A 569 14.01 -48.38 -27.49
N ILE A 570 13.00 -47.83 -26.83
CA ILE A 570 12.23 -48.50 -25.76
C ILE A 570 11.08 -49.37 -26.32
N LYS A 571 10.77 -49.29 -27.61
CA LYS A 571 9.72 -50.08 -28.30
C LYS A 571 10.24 -51.34 -28.99
N LYS A 572 11.42 -51.86 -28.59
CA LYS A 572 11.87 -53.21 -28.99
C LYS A 572 11.96 -54.13 -27.79
#